data_3c1839d81e78b292cd37f25b6ad6f2ad
#
_entry.id   3c1839d81e78b292cd37f25b6ad6f2ad
#
_cell.length_a   1.000
_cell.length_b   1.000
_cell.length_c   1.000
_cell.angle_alpha   90.00
_cell.angle_beta   90.00
_cell.angle_gamma   90.00
#
_symmetry.space_group_name_H-M   'P 1'
#
loop_
_entity.id
_entity.type
_entity.pdbx_description
1 polymer ?
#
loop_
_entity_poly.entity_id
_entity_poly.type
_entity_poly.pdbx_seq_one_letter_code
_entity_poly.pdbx_strand_id
1 'polypeptide(L)'
;RGELASDDLLGERVLEVLKALFPDAPVFTAMYWPDALPAGYRAWDIRTSFLDGWPMVKQHHQPFLPFYPAAFASLDLTGYDLILSNKSAFCHGVRKPPGARHVCYCLTPTRFVWDFDSYVAHEGRGRLARTLVPPLLSPLQAWDFDAAQRVDHFIGISSAVRDRIRRIYRRDAAVLYPPVDLSQFAPSATRDDYYLVVSR
;
A
#
# COMPACT_ATOMS: atom_id res chain seq x y z
N ARG A 1 -15.27 -9.46 -12.81
CA ARG A 1 -13.79 -9.51 -12.70
C ARG A 1 -13.37 -8.09 -12.36
N GLY A 2 -13.11 -7.80 -11.07
CA GLY A 2 -12.53 -6.51 -10.67
C GLY A 2 -11.08 -6.50 -11.16
N GLU A 3 -10.74 -5.55 -12.04
CA GLU A 3 -9.36 -5.28 -12.38
C GLU A 3 -8.68 -4.71 -11.13
N LEU A 4 -7.60 -5.36 -10.69
CA LEU A 4 -6.72 -4.82 -9.67
C LEU A 4 -6.11 -3.52 -10.18
N ALA A 5 -6.11 -2.48 -9.38
CA ALA A 5 -5.48 -1.22 -9.75
C ALA A 5 -3.96 -1.42 -9.96
N SER A 6 -3.34 -0.61 -10.83
CA SER A 6 -1.90 -0.75 -11.16
C SER A 6 -0.98 -0.66 -9.94
N ASP A 7 -1.40 0.08 -8.92
CA ASP A 7 -0.65 0.20 -7.66
C ASP A 7 -0.68 -1.10 -6.84
N ASP A 8 -1.76 -1.89 -6.97
CA ASP A 8 -1.87 -3.17 -6.27
C ASP A 8 -0.87 -4.19 -6.84
N LEU A 9 -0.74 -4.26 -8.18
CA LEU A 9 0.24 -5.15 -8.83
C LEU A 9 1.69 -4.81 -8.44
N LEU A 10 2.02 -3.52 -8.31
CA LEU A 10 3.34 -3.10 -7.87
C LEU A 10 3.59 -3.48 -6.41
N GLY A 11 2.59 -3.29 -5.55
CA GLY A 11 2.63 -3.69 -4.15
C GLY A 11 2.83 -5.19 -3.98
N GLU A 12 2.15 -6.00 -4.78
CA GLU A 12 2.30 -7.46 -4.80
C GLU A 12 3.71 -7.88 -5.20
N ARG A 13 4.28 -7.31 -6.27
CA ARG A 13 5.66 -7.61 -6.69
C ARG A 13 6.69 -7.31 -5.62
N VAL A 14 6.56 -6.17 -4.94
CA VAL A 14 7.43 -5.82 -3.81
C VAL A 14 7.26 -6.82 -2.68
N LEU A 15 6.03 -7.20 -2.36
CA LEU A 15 5.73 -8.17 -1.30
C LEU A 15 6.32 -9.56 -1.61
N GLU A 16 6.25 -10.01 -2.86
CA GLU A 16 6.87 -11.26 -3.31
C GLU A 16 8.39 -11.26 -3.08
N VAL A 17 9.07 -10.16 -3.42
CA VAL A 17 10.51 -10.01 -3.18
C VAL A 17 10.83 -9.97 -1.68
N LEU A 18 10.04 -9.24 -0.89
CA LEU A 18 10.21 -9.23 0.57
C LEU A 18 10.02 -10.62 1.16
N LYS A 19 9.03 -11.38 0.69
CA LYS A 19 8.80 -12.77 1.14
C LYS A 19 9.92 -13.72 0.73
N ALA A 20 10.55 -13.51 -0.43
CA ALA A 20 11.72 -14.27 -0.84
C ALA A 20 12.96 -13.95 0.03
N LEU A 21 13.13 -12.70 0.46
CA LEU A 21 14.20 -12.28 1.37
C LEU A 21 13.97 -12.73 2.82
N PHE A 22 12.72 -12.82 3.25
CA PHE A 22 12.32 -13.18 4.60
C PHE A 22 11.27 -14.32 4.56
N PRO A 23 11.68 -15.55 4.19
CA PRO A 23 10.74 -16.65 3.94
C PRO A 23 9.92 -17.06 5.15
N ASP A 24 10.46 -16.90 6.37
CA ASP A 24 9.80 -17.28 7.61
C ASP A 24 8.95 -16.15 8.22
N ALA A 25 9.05 -14.92 7.69
CA ALA A 25 8.30 -13.79 8.22
C ALA A 25 6.81 -13.93 7.88
N PRO A 26 5.90 -13.76 8.85
CA PRO A 26 4.47 -13.70 8.57
C PRO A 26 4.11 -12.39 7.85
N VAL A 27 3.02 -12.43 7.09
CA VAL A 27 2.44 -11.27 6.42
C VAL A 27 1.21 -10.82 7.20
N PHE A 28 1.21 -9.58 7.65
CA PHE A 28 0.07 -8.98 8.34
C PHE A 28 -0.69 -8.06 7.37
N THR A 29 -2.00 -8.21 7.30
CA THR A 29 -2.86 -7.41 6.44
C THR A 29 -4.20 -7.09 7.08
N ALA A 30 -4.90 -6.05 6.61
CA ALA A 30 -6.23 -5.75 7.12
C ALA A 30 -7.23 -6.84 6.79
N MET A 31 -7.16 -7.39 5.57
CA MET A 31 -8.01 -8.48 5.09
C MET A 31 -7.25 -9.31 4.05
N TYR A 32 -7.70 -10.56 3.84
CA TYR A 32 -7.14 -11.48 2.86
C TYR A 32 -8.24 -12.17 2.06
N TRP A 33 -8.12 -12.09 0.73
CA TRP A 33 -9.03 -12.75 -0.19
C TRP A 33 -8.28 -13.76 -1.06
N PRO A 34 -8.20 -15.02 -0.63
CA PRO A 34 -7.39 -16.06 -1.30
C PRO A 34 -7.72 -16.28 -2.77
N ASP A 35 -9.00 -16.10 -3.15
CA ASP A 35 -9.47 -16.36 -4.52
C ASP A 35 -9.18 -15.21 -5.49
N ALA A 36 -8.82 -14.02 -4.97
CA ALA A 36 -8.43 -12.86 -5.76
C ALA A 36 -6.92 -12.77 -6.00
N LEU A 37 -6.12 -13.59 -5.31
CA LEU A 37 -4.66 -13.56 -5.34
C LEU A 37 -4.08 -14.82 -5.98
N PRO A 38 -2.82 -14.77 -6.48
CA PRO A 38 -2.13 -15.94 -7.00
C PRO A 38 -2.08 -17.09 -5.99
N ALA A 39 -2.19 -18.32 -6.46
CA ALA A 39 -2.26 -19.51 -5.60
C ALA A 39 -1.05 -19.68 -4.65
N GLY A 40 0.12 -19.16 -5.03
CA GLY A 40 1.33 -19.19 -4.21
C GLY A 40 1.20 -18.49 -2.86
N TYR A 41 0.32 -17.49 -2.75
CA TYR A 41 0.08 -16.78 -1.49
C TYR A 41 -0.60 -17.64 -0.42
N ARG A 42 -1.28 -18.72 -0.82
CA ARG A 42 -1.92 -19.66 0.12
C ARG A 42 -0.93 -20.46 0.98
N ALA A 43 0.35 -20.51 0.55
CA ALA A 43 1.40 -21.18 1.33
C ALA A 43 2.05 -20.25 2.38
N TRP A 44 1.70 -18.96 2.41
CA TRP A 44 2.28 -17.99 3.33
C TRP A 44 1.52 -17.97 4.67
N ASP A 45 2.23 -17.69 5.77
CA ASP A 45 1.60 -17.35 7.05
C ASP A 45 1.02 -15.93 6.93
N ILE A 46 -0.27 -15.83 6.60
CA ILE A 46 -0.99 -14.56 6.47
C ILE A 46 -1.92 -14.37 7.65
N ARG A 47 -1.73 -13.30 8.38
CA ARG A 47 -2.48 -12.93 9.56
C ARG A 47 -3.29 -11.67 9.29
N THR A 48 -4.59 -11.75 9.56
CA THR A 48 -5.54 -10.68 9.22
C THR A 48 -6.02 -9.95 10.46
N SER A 49 -6.57 -8.74 10.25
CA SER A 49 -7.26 -8.00 11.31
C SER A 49 -8.71 -8.46 11.48
N PHE A 50 -9.41 -7.85 12.44
CA PHE A 50 -10.84 -8.08 12.64
C PHE A 50 -11.70 -7.75 11.40
N LEU A 51 -11.23 -6.88 10.50
CA LEU A 51 -11.98 -6.54 9.29
C LEU A 51 -12.18 -7.74 8.35
N ASP A 52 -11.29 -8.72 8.36
CA ASP A 52 -11.38 -9.88 7.48
C ASP A 52 -12.65 -10.70 7.71
N GLY A 53 -13.15 -10.70 8.95
CA GLY A 53 -14.41 -11.37 9.34
C GLY A 53 -15.68 -10.56 9.05
N TRP A 54 -15.58 -9.31 8.58
CA TRP A 54 -16.77 -8.49 8.35
C TRP A 54 -17.44 -8.84 7.02
N PRO A 55 -18.77 -8.89 6.98
CA PRO A 55 -19.49 -9.20 5.76
C PRO A 55 -19.26 -8.11 4.71
N MET A 56 -19.19 -8.51 3.45
CA MET A 56 -19.04 -7.66 2.26
C MET A 56 -17.77 -6.81 2.19
N VAL A 57 -16.89 -6.80 3.20
CA VAL A 57 -15.66 -5.98 3.19
C VAL A 57 -14.75 -6.35 2.01
N LYS A 58 -14.72 -7.63 1.63
CA LYS A 58 -13.88 -8.13 0.52
C LYS A 58 -14.39 -7.68 -0.85
N GLN A 59 -15.71 -7.56 -1.04
CA GLN A 59 -16.31 -7.08 -2.29
C GLN A 59 -16.39 -5.56 -2.36
N HIS A 60 -16.60 -4.91 -1.20
CA HIS A 60 -16.85 -3.47 -1.09
C HIS A 60 -16.05 -2.86 0.05
N HIS A 61 -14.73 -2.73 -0.13
CA HIS A 61 -13.84 -2.24 0.93
C HIS A 61 -13.98 -0.74 1.23
N GLN A 62 -14.44 0.05 0.27
CA GLN A 62 -14.45 1.51 0.37
C GLN A 62 -15.30 2.09 1.53
N PRO A 63 -16.51 1.60 1.85
CA PRO A 63 -17.26 2.06 3.02
C PRO A 63 -16.55 1.78 4.36
N PHE A 64 -15.62 0.81 4.36
CA PHE A 64 -14.89 0.39 5.55
C PHE A 64 -13.57 1.14 5.75
N LEU A 65 -13.18 2.03 4.84
CA LEU A 65 -11.94 2.81 4.92
C LEU A 65 -11.72 3.51 6.28
N PRO A 66 -12.74 4.08 6.95
CA PRO A 66 -12.55 4.68 8.28
C PRO A 66 -12.11 3.69 9.38
N PHE A 67 -12.31 2.40 9.18
CA PHE A 67 -11.96 1.36 10.15
C PHE A 67 -10.54 0.79 9.96
N TYR A 68 -9.92 1.03 8.80
CA TYR A 68 -8.57 0.54 8.52
C TYR A 68 -7.51 1.03 9.53
N PRO A 69 -7.54 2.29 10.00
CA PRO A 69 -6.68 2.73 11.08
C PRO A 69 -6.71 1.82 12.31
N ALA A 70 -7.92 1.49 12.76
CA ALA A 70 -8.12 0.60 13.90
C ALA A 70 -7.70 -0.85 13.59
N ALA A 71 -7.97 -1.31 12.36
CA ALA A 71 -7.61 -2.65 11.91
C ALA A 71 -6.09 -2.87 11.92
N PHE A 72 -5.32 -1.94 11.37
CA PHE A 72 -3.86 -2.05 11.41
C PHE A 72 -3.31 -1.87 12.82
N ALA A 73 -3.91 -1.00 13.64
CA ALA A 73 -3.49 -0.81 15.03
C ALA A 73 -3.81 -2.02 15.93
N SER A 74 -4.73 -2.91 15.54
CA SER A 74 -5.11 -4.11 16.29
C SER A 74 -4.24 -5.33 16.01
N LEU A 75 -3.37 -5.28 15.00
CA LEU A 75 -2.49 -6.38 14.67
C LEU A 75 -1.45 -6.57 15.79
N ASP A 76 -1.36 -7.79 16.30
CA ASP A 76 -0.37 -8.13 17.33
C ASP A 76 0.99 -8.40 16.69
N LEU A 77 1.90 -7.46 16.88
CA LEU A 77 3.28 -7.52 16.42
C LEU A 77 4.27 -7.82 17.56
N THR A 78 3.78 -8.34 18.68
CA THR A 78 4.63 -8.72 19.82
C THR A 78 5.64 -9.78 19.41
N GLY A 79 6.89 -9.60 19.83
CA GLY A 79 7.99 -10.54 19.54
C GLY A 79 8.72 -10.28 18.22
N TYR A 80 8.32 -9.27 17.45
CA TYR A 80 9.06 -8.84 16.27
C TYR A 80 9.91 -7.61 16.58
N ASP A 81 11.16 -7.63 16.19
CA ASP A 81 12.15 -6.55 16.32
C ASP A 81 12.26 -5.68 15.07
N LEU A 82 11.82 -6.20 13.92
CA LEU A 82 11.76 -5.49 12.64
C LEU A 82 10.37 -5.61 12.00
N ILE A 83 9.80 -4.47 11.66
CA ILE A 83 8.54 -4.36 10.93
C ILE A 83 8.83 -3.71 9.57
N LEU A 84 8.46 -4.41 8.50
CA LEU A 84 8.52 -3.90 7.14
C LEU A 84 7.09 -3.67 6.64
N SER A 85 6.70 -2.43 6.41
CA SER A 85 5.41 -2.13 5.79
C SER A 85 5.57 -1.77 4.32
N ASN A 86 4.79 -2.43 3.46
CA ASN A 86 4.67 -2.14 2.03
C ASN A 86 3.41 -1.31 1.82
N LYS A 87 3.59 0.04 1.75
CA LYS A 87 2.52 1.01 1.94
C LYS A 87 1.94 1.53 0.63
N SER A 88 0.69 1.19 0.36
CA SER A 88 -0.18 1.91 -0.58
C SER A 88 -1.29 2.71 0.12
N ALA A 89 -1.64 2.36 1.37
CA ALA A 89 -2.68 2.99 2.18
C ALA A 89 -2.26 3.13 3.66
N PHE A 90 -2.90 2.43 4.58
CA PHE A 90 -2.83 2.67 6.03
C PHE A 90 -1.87 1.76 6.82
N CYS A 91 -1.21 0.77 6.17
CA CYS A 91 -0.43 -0.24 6.88
C CYS A 91 0.75 0.31 7.71
N HIS A 92 1.23 1.52 7.41
CA HIS A 92 2.25 2.18 8.23
C HIS A 92 1.75 2.60 9.63
N GLY A 93 0.43 2.53 9.85
CA GLY A 93 -0.20 2.84 11.12
C GLY A 93 -0.20 1.70 12.14
N VAL A 94 0.46 0.59 11.87
CA VAL A 94 0.66 -0.50 12.85
C VAL A 94 1.34 0.00 14.12
N ARG A 95 1.05 -0.67 15.23
CA ARG A 95 1.69 -0.38 16.52
C ARG A 95 2.90 -1.27 16.68
N LYS A 96 4.10 -0.68 16.54
CA LYS A 96 5.33 -1.43 16.75
C LYS A 96 5.55 -1.69 18.25
N PRO A 97 6.07 -2.87 18.63
CA PRO A 97 6.50 -3.14 20.01
C PRO A 97 7.64 -2.20 20.44
N PRO A 98 7.82 -1.99 21.76
CA PRO A 98 8.97 -1.27 22.28
C PRO A 98 10.30 -1.91 21.80
N GLY A 99 11.22 -1.07 21.34
CA GLY A 99 12.52 -1.52 20.82
C GLY A 99 12.52 -1.99 19.36
N ALA A 100 11.37 -2.31 18.77
CA ALA A 100 11.28 -2.69 17.37
C ALA A 100 11.56 -1.51 16.42
N ARG A 101 12.12 -1.82 15.25
CA ARG A 101 12.33 -0.87 14.15
C ARG A 101 11.21 -1.02 13.12
N HIS A 102 10.70 0.12 12.62
CA HIS A 102 9.70 0.14 11.58
C HIS A 102 10.25 0.82 10.32
N VAL A 103 10.41 0.06 9.25
CA VAL A 103 10.80 0.54 7.92
C VAL A 103 9.57 0.50 7.02
N CYS A 104 9.24 1.62 6.41
CA CYS A 104 8.08 1.73 5.52
C CYS A 104 8.54 1.92 4.07
N TYR A 105 8.35 0.89 3.25
CA TYR A 105 8.45 1.00 1.80
C TYR A 105 7.16 1.60 1.27
N CYS A 106 7.24 2.86 0.85
CA CYS A 106 6.08 3.67 0.50
C CYS A 106 5.90 3.75 -1.02
N LEU A 107 4.84 3.14 -1.53
CA LEU A 107 4.44 3.25 -2.93
C LEU A 107 3.89 4.65 -3.22
N THR A 108 3.10 5.18 -2.29
CA THR A 108 2.65 6.57 -2.27
C THR A 108 2.07 6.91 -0.89
N PRO A 109 2.10 8.16 -0.43
CA PRO A 109 1.19 8.63 0.62
C PRO A 109 -0.26 8.36 0.23
N THR A 110 -1.13 8.12 1.20
CA THR A 110 -2.51 7.67 1.00
C THR A 110 -3.30 8.60 0.07
N ARG A 111 -3.40 8.25 -1.22
CA ARG A 111 -3.93 9.16 -2.28
C ARG A 111 -5.34 9.66 -2.01
N PHE A 112 -6.27 8.78 -1.67
CA PHE A 112 -7.66 9.19 -1.42
C PHE A 112 -7.80 10.11 -0.20
N VAL A 113 -6.79 10.19 0.67
CA VAL A 113 -6.75 11.09 1.82
C VAL A 113 -6.10 12.43 1.46
N TRP A 114 -5.01 12.42 0.67
CA TRP A 114 -4.17 13.59 0.41
C TRP A 114 -4.35 14.19 -0.99
N ASP A 115 -4.96 13.45 -1.92
CA ASP A 115 -5.23 13.87 -3.30
C ASP A 115 -6.61 13.35 -3.72
N PHE A 116 -7.62 13.71 -2.92
CA PHE A 116 -8.99 13.22 -3.08
C PHE A 116 -9.61 13.65 -4.42
N ASP A 117 -9.32 14.87 -4.88
CA ASP A 117 -9.89 15.38 -6.14
C ASP A 117 -9.41 14.58 -7.34
N SER A 118 -8.12 14.27 -7.40
CA SER A 118 -7.56 13.39 -8.45
C SER A 118 -8.09 11.97 -8.33
N TYR A 119 -8.22 11.46 -7.11
CA TYR A 119 -8.75 10.12 -6.86
C TYR A 119 -10.20 9.98 -7.36
N VAL A 120 -11.08 10.93 -7.03
CA VAL A 120 -12.49 10.92 -7.44
C VAL A 120 -12.65 11.17 -8.95
N ALA A 121 -11.76 11.97 -9.55
CA ALA A 121 -11.78 12.22 -10.98
C ALA A 121 -11.53 10.94 -11.81
N HIS A 122 -10.64 10.06 -11.33
CA HIS A 122 -10.35 8.79 -11.98
C HIS A 122 -11.46 7.74 -11.81
N GLU A 123 -12.19 7.78 -10.68
CA GLU A 123 -13.26 6.82 -10.39
C GLU A 123 -14.64 7.26 -10.94
N GLY A 124 -14.75 8.38 -11.63
CA GLY A 124 -16.00 8.86 -12.23
C GLY A 124 -17.11 9.21 -11.24
N ARG A 125 -16.77 9.41 -9.95
CA ARG A 125 -17.72 9.67 -8.87
C ARG A 125 -18.19 11.12 -8.87
N GLY A 126 -19.51 11.29 -8.74
CA GLY A 126 -20.21 12.54 -8.99
C GLY A 126 -19.88 13.71 -8.05
N ARG A 127 -20.36 14.92 -8.40
CA ARG A 127 -20.20 16.19 -7.69
C ARG A 127 -20.52 16.11 -6.19
N LEU A 128 -21.48 15.27 -5.80
CA LEU A 128 -21.90 15.12 -4.40
C LEU A 128 -20.78 14.58 -3.50
N ALA A 129 -20.01 13.59 -3.98
CA ALA A 129 -18.89 13.04 -3.25
C ALA A 129 -17.78 14.08 -3.01
N ARG A 130 -17.55 14.97 -3.98
CA ARG A 130 -16.55 16.03 -3.88
C ARG A 130 -16.88 17.08 -2.80
N THR A 131 -18.15 17.23 -2.45
CA THR A 131 -18.58 18.24 -1.46
C THR A 131 -18.73 17.65 -0.06
N LEU A 132 -19.22 16.42 0.05
CA LEU A 132 -19.56 15.81 1.34
C LEU A 132 -18.42 15.01 1.97
N VAL A 133 -17.50 14.49 1.18
CA VAL A 133 -16.43 13.61 1.69
C VAL A 133 -15.23 14.37 2.27
N PRO A 134 -14.74 15.50 1.72
CA PRO A 134 -13.56 16.19 2.24
C PRO A 134 -13.59 16.51 3.74
N PRO A 135 -14.68 17.00 4.33
CA PRO A 135 -14.72 17.24 5.77
C PRO A 135 -14.53 15.98 6.61
N LEU A 136 -14.95 14.82 6.08
CA LEU A 136 -14.81 13.53 6.75
C LEU A 136 -13.39 12.96 6.63
N LEU A 137 -12.57 13.48 5.70
CA LEU A 137 -11.18 13.06 5.53
C LEU A 137 -10.23 13.68 6.53
N SER A 138 -10.57 14.85 7.13
CA SER A 138 -9.68 15.54 8.08
C SER A 138 -9.20 14.66 9.24
N PRO A 139 -10.05 13.88 9.92
CA PRO A 139 -9.58 12.96 10.96
C PRO A 139 -8.63 11.88 10.42
N LEU A 140 -8.89 11.39 9.20
CA LEU A 140 -8.01 10.40 8.55
C LEU A 140 -6.67 11.02 8.14
N GLN A 141 -6.66 12.28 7.70
CA GLN A 141 -5.43 13.02 7.39
C GLN A 141 -4.56 13.21 8.63
N ALA A 142 -5.18 13.64 9.74
CA ALA A 142 -4.48 13.81 11.01
C ALA A 142 -3.89 12.46 11.49
N TRP A 143 -4.69 11.40 11.45
CA TRP A 143 -4.25 10.07 11.83
C TRP A 143 -3.11 9.55 10.92
N ASP A 144 -3.23 9.71 9.59
CA ASP A 144 -2.24 9.26 8.61
C ASP A 144 -0.91 10.00 8.79
N PHE A 145 -0.97 11.30 9.07
CA PHE A 145 0.19 12.11 9.42
C PHE A 145 0.84 11.64 10.73
N ASP A 146 0.08 11.48 11.79
CA ASP A 146 0.58 11.03 13.11
C ASP A 146 1.15 9.61 13.05
N ALA A 147 0.53 8.73 12.27
CA ALA A 147 1.04 7.38 12.01
C ALA A 147 2.41 7.44 11.33
N ALA A 148 2.58 8.33 10.37
CA ALA A 148 3.87 8.51 9.67
C ALA A 148 4.99 9.00 10.61
N GLN A 149 4.66 9.73 11.69
CA GLN A 149 5.69 10.16 12.66
C GLN A 149 6.26 8.99 13.49
N ARG A 150 5.53 7.86 13.59
CA ARG A 150 5.97 6.65 14.33
C ARG A 150 6.85 5.71 13.50
N VAL A 151 6.93 5.92 12.20
CA VAL A 151 7.82 5.15 11.31
C VAL A 151 9.26 5.60 11.54
N ASP A 152 10.20 4.65 11.71
CA ASP A 152 11.60 4.99 11.90
C ASP A 152 12.26 5.42 10.58
N HIS A 153 12.06 4.65 9.52
CA HIS A 153 12.65 4.93 8.21
C HIS A 153 11.64 4.80 7.07
N PHE A 154 11.61 5.79 6.20
CA PHE A 154 10.86 5.73 4.95
C PHE A 154 11.77 5.42 3.76
N ILE A 155 11.27 4.57 2.87
CA ILE A 155 11.85 4.31 1.56
C ILE A 155 10.76 4.59 0.52
N GLY A 156 10.99 5.57 -0.35
CA GLY A 156 10.08 5.86 -1.47
C GLY A 156 10.46 5.08 -2.72
N ILE A 157 9.46 4.60 -3.46
CA ILE A 157 9.68 3.87 -4.73
C ILE A 157 10.29 4.74 -5.84
N SER A 158 10.32 6.05 -5.67
CA SER A 158 10.87 7.00 -6.64
C SER A 158 11.21 8.33 -5.95
N SER A 159 11.96 9.18 -6.66
CA SER A 159 12.20 10.56 -6.21
C SER A 159 10.91 11.36 -6.05
N ALA A 160 9.92 11.16 -6.94
CA ALA A 160 8.63 11.81 -6.85
C ALA A 160 7.86 11.40 -5.57
N VAL A 161 7.93 10.12 -5.18
CA VAL A 161 7.30 9.64 -3.94
C VAL A 161 8.07 10.15 -2.71
N ARG A 162 9.42 10.15 -2.73
CA ARG A 162 10.22 10.78 -1.67
C ARG A 162 9.80 12.23 -1.43
N ASP A 163 9.61 13.01 -2.51
CA ASP A 163 9.25 14.42 -2.41
C ASP A 163 7.81 14.59 -1.90
N ARG A 164 6.90 13.66 -2.21
CA ARG A 164 5.57 13.61 -1.59
C ARG A 164 5.63 13.28 -0.10
N ILE A 165 6.46 12.33 0.32
CA ILE A 165 6.68 11.99 1.74
C ILE A 165 7.18 13.22 2.49
N ARG A 166 8.16 13.96 1.95
CA ARG A 166 8.64 15.22 2.53
C ARG A 166 7.53 16.25 2.67
N ARG A 167 6.79 16.48 1.62
CA ARG A 167 5.74 17.51 1.58
C ARG A 167 4.60 17.18 2.53
N ILE A 168 4.14 15.92 2.54
CA ILE A 168 2.94 15.48 3.26
C ILE A 168 3.27 15.13 4.71
N TYR A 169 4.25 14.25 4.92
CA TYR A 169 4.58 13.71 6.25
C TYR A 169 5.69 14.49 6.96
N ARG A 170 6.35 15.42 6.26
CA ARG A 170 7.53 16.17 6.77
C ARG A 170 8.63 15.22 7.26
N ARG A 171 8.80 14.10 6.56
CA ARG A 171 9.79 13.06 6.84
C ARG A 171 10.74 12.90 5.66
N ASP A 172 12.00 12.60 5.97
CA ASP A 172 12.95 12.19 4.94
C ASP A 172 12.72 10.75 4.54
N ALA A 173 13.09 10.41 3.29
CA ALA A 173 13.02 9.06 2.75
C ALA A 173 14.21 8.78 1.84
N ALA A 174 14.73 7.56 1.92
CA ALA A 174 15.61 7.01 0.90
C ALA A 174 14.81 6.70 -0.38
N VAL A 175 15.49 6.50 -1.51
CA VAL A 175 14.85 6.05 -2.75
C VAL A 175 15.37 4.66 -3.08
N LEU A 176 14.45 3.72 -3.27
CA LEU A 176 14.72 2.37 -3.77
C LEU A 176 13.65 2.03 -4.79
N TYR A 177 14.04 1.92 -6.05
CA TYR A 177 13.13 1.60 -7.13
C TYR A 177 12.54 0.19 -6.98
N PRO A 178 11.28 -0.04 -7.43
CA PRO A 178 10.67 -1.37 -7.35
C PRO A 178 11.46 -2.40 -8.17
N PRO A 179 11.39 -3.68 -7.77
CA PRO A 179 12.02 -4.76 -8.51
C PRO A 179 11.34 -4.95 -9.88
N VAL A 180 12.15 -5.19 -10.91
CA VAL A 180 11.70 -5.55 -12.26
C VAL A 180 12.28 -6.91 -12.61
N ASP A 181 11.42 -7.84 -13.02
CA ASP A 181 11.85 -9.14 -13.54
C ASP A 181 12.31 -8.98 -14.98
N LEU A 182 13.61 -8.93 -15.18
CA LEU A 182 14.23 -8.79 -16.50
C LEU A 182 14.21 -10.09 -17.32
N SER A 183 13.92 -11.25 -16.71
CA SER A 183 13.91 -12.54 -17.42
C SER A 183 12.81 -12.62 -18.50
N GLN A 184 11.77 -11.78 -18.37
CA GLN A 184 10.65 -11.69 -19.31
C GLN A 184 10.94 -10.79 -20.53
N PHE A 185 12.08 -10.10 -20.55
CA PHE A 185 12.42 -9.14 -21.59
C PHE A 185 13.65 -9.61 -22.38
N ALA A 186 13.46 -9.87 -23.67
CA ALA A 186 14.55 -10.12 -24.59
C ALA A 186 14.70 -8.91 -25.54
N PRO A 187 15.89 -8.26 -25.58
CA PRO A 187 16.12 -7.21 -26.56
C PRO A 187 15.97 -7.74 -27.99
N SER A 188 15.19 -7.07 -28.82
CA SER A 188 15.12 -7.37 -30.26
C SER A 188 16.23 -6.62 -30.99
N ALA A 189 16.92 -7.32 -31.90
CA ALA A 189 17.88 -6.70 -32.80
C ALA A 189 17.20 -5.99 -34.00
N THR A 190 15.94 -6.33 -34.28
CA THR A 190 15.14 -5.70 -35.31
C THR A 190 14.47 -4.43 -34.79
N ARG A 191 14.58 -3.36 -35.55
CA ARG A 191 13.86 -2.09 -35.29
C ARG A 191 12.86 -1.91 -36.41
N ASP A 192 11.59 -1.76 -36.01
CA ASP A 192 10.52 -1.45 -36.93
C ASP A 192 10.17 0.05 -36.83
N ASP A 193 9.56 0.59 -37.90
CA ASP A 193 9.23 2.02 -37.98
C ASP A 193 7.82 2.27 -37.38
N TYR A 194 7.74 2.17 -36.02
CA TYR A 194 6.50 2.46 -35.27
C TYR A 194 6.80 3.12 -33.91
N TYR A 195 5.80 3.80 -33.38
CA TYR A 195 5.82 4.32 -32.00
C TYR A 195 5.11 3.31 -31.11
N LEU A 196 5.85 2.79 -30.11
CA LEU A 196 5.28 1.91 -29.08
C LEU A 196 4.79 2.75 -27.89
N VAL A 197 3.48 2.67 -27.60
CA VAL A 197 2.90 3.21 -26.37
C VAL A 197 2.43 2.04 -25.53
N VAL A 198 3.05 1.87 -24.34
CA VAL A 198 2.60 0.90 -23.33
C VAL A 198 1.86 1.68 -22.27
N SER A 199 0.54 1.59 -22.25
CA SER A 199 -0.32 2.22 -21.26
C SER A 199 -1.37 1.25 -20.77
N ARG A 200 -1.98 1.57 -19.65
CA ARG A 200 -3.10 0.86 -19.06
C ARG A 200 -4.33 1.76 -19.11
#